data_06f328c6a79c17d62b7fb9f42fe19a92
#
_entry.id   06f328c6a79c17d62b7fb9f42fe19a92
#
_cell.length_a   1.000
_cell.length_b   1.000
_cell.length_c   1.000
_cell.angle_alpha   90.00
_cell.angle_beta   90.00
_cell.angle_gamma   90.00
#
_symmetry.space_group_name_H-M   'P 1'
#
loop_
_entity.id
_entity.type
_entity.pdbx_description
1 polymer ?
#
loop_
_entity_poly.entity_id
_entity_poly.type
_entity_poly.pdbx_seq_one_letter_code
_entity_poly.pdbx_strand_id
1 'polypeptide(L)'
;MIDKNPMAHFILTASQFDKSHKFYSGLLPEFGMTTVNDGPDFLYCVGARTAIGVRRCDPEFEGERFEQYRVVLHHICLRAKSR
;
A
#
# COMPACT_ATOMS: atom_id res chain seq x y z
N MET A 1 14.32 25.92 1.20
CA MET A 1 14.03 24.50 0.93
C MET A 1 12.90 23.97 1.81
N ILE A 2 12.07 23.14 1.27
CA ILE A 2 10.96 22.56 2.02
C ILE A 2 11.33 21.18 2.48
N ASP A 3 11.31 20.95 3.79
CA ASP A 3 11.59 19.64 4.37
C ASP A 3 10.33 18.82 4.59
N LYS A 4 9.23 19.24 4.01
CA LYS A 4 7.96 18.60 4.24
C LYS A 4 7.59 17.69 3.10
N ASN A 5 7.02 16.56 3.44
CA ASN A 5 6.39 15.66 2.49
C ASN A 5 4.89 15.69 2.79
N PRO A 6 4.07 16.25 1.90
CA PRO A 6 2.63 16.34 2.17
C PRO A 6 1.94 14.99 2.27
N MET A 7 2.56 13.93 1.73
CA MET A 7 2.00 12.58 1.82
C MET A 7 2.76 11.79 2.88
N ALA A 8 2.25 11.75 4.11
CA ALA A 8 2.91 11.02 5.18
C ALA A 8 2.75 9.51 5.02
N HIS A 9 1.52 9.05 4.79
CA HIS A 9 1.25 7.63 4.57
C HIS A 9 -0.13 7.45 3.97
N PHE A 10 -0.37 6.24 3.42
CA PHE A 10 -1.71 5.81 3.09
C PHE A 10 -1.82 4.31 3.32
N ILE A 11 -3.05 3.85 3.50
CA ILE A 11 -3.32 2.45 3.79
C ILE A 11 -4.38 1.95 2.81
N LEU A 12 -4.08 0.82 2.18
CA LEU A 12 -4.99 0.16 1.27
C LEU A 12 -5.68 -0.98 2.02
N THR A 13 -6.99 -1.10 1.84
CA THR A 13 -7.73 -2.24 2.37
C THR A 13 -7.85 -3.26 1.25
N ALA A 14 -7.37 -4.48 1.50
CA ALA A 14 -7.31 -5.52 0.48
C ALA A 14 -8.37 -6.58 0.71
N SER A 15 -9.12 -6.88 -0.34
CA SER A 15 -10.14 -7.93 -0.29
C SER A 15 -9.54 -9.33 -0.36
N GLN A 16 -8.29 -9.45 -0.80
CA GLN A 16 -7.53 -10.70 -0.84
C GLN A 16 -6.17 -10.43 -0.24
N PHE A 17 -6.14 -10.24 1.07
CA PHE A 17 -4.93 -9.77 1.76
C PHE A 17 -3.71 -10.64 1.53
N ASP A 18 -3.86 -11.96 1.57
CA ASP A 18 -2.70 -12.84 1.44
C ASP A 18 -2.00 -12.65 0.09
N LYS A 19 -2.75 -12.45 -0.97
CA LYS A 19 -2.18 -12.15 -2.29
C LYS A 19 -1.58 -10.77 -2.34
N SER A 20 -2.26 -9.78 -1.76
CA SER A 20 -1.77 -8.41 -1.74
C SER A 20 -0.51 -8.30 -0.88
N HIS A 21 -0.47 -8.99 0.25
CA HIS A 21 0.72 -9.04 1.10
C HIS A 21 1.91 -9.55 0.32
N LYS A 22 1.74 -10.66 -0.37
CA LYS A 22 2.82 -11.25 -1.17
C LYS A 22 3.30 -10.28 -2.24
N PHE A 23 2.37 -9.63 -2.92
CA PHE A 23 2.70 -8.68 -3.98
C PHE A 23 3.47 -7.47 -3.43
N TYR A 24 2.95 -6.83 -2.40
CA TYR A 24 3.56 -5.61 -1.89
C TYR A 24 4.83 -5.85 -1.09
N SER A 25 4.93 -6.98 -0.39
CA SER A 25 6.16 -7.29 0.34
C SER A 25 7.32 -7.56 -0.62
N GLY A 26 7.02 -7.96 -1.85
CA GLY A 26 8.04 -8.11 -2.88
C GLY A 26 8.32 -6.81 -3.64
N LEU A 27 7.30 -5.98 -3.82
CA LEU A 27 7.41 -4.77 -4.64
C LEU A 27 7.99 -3.58 -3.88
N LEU A 28 7.50 -3.31 -2.69
CA LEU A 28 7.84 -2.06 -1.99
C LEU A 28 9.33 -1.92 -1.68
N PRO A 29 10.06 -2.99 -1.33
CA PRO A 29 11.51 -2.87 -1.16
C PRO A 29 12.22 -2.39 -2.42
N GLU A 30 11.68 -2.68 -3.60
CA GLU A 30 12.25 -2.20 -4.87
C GLU A 30 12.14 -0.69 -5.03
N PHE A 31 11.27 -0.06 -4.25
CA PHE A 31 11.13 1.39 -4.21
C PHE A 31 11.88 1.99 -3.02
N GLY A 32 12.77 1.23 -2.39
CA GLY A 32 13.57 1.72 -1.28
C GLY A 32 12.83 1.75 0.05
N MET A 33 11.73 1.02 0.16
CA MET A 33 10.95 1.00 1.39
C MET A 33 11.32 -0.19 2.26
N THR A 34 11.30 0.01 3.56
CA THR A 34 11.63 -1.01 4.55
C THR A 34 10.36 -1.44 5.27
N THR A 35 10.17 -2.75 5.40
CA THR A 35 9.06 -3.29 6.17
C THR A 35 9.30 -3.07 7.65
N VAL A 36 8.39 -2.37 8.32
CA VAL A 36 8.49 -2.10 9.75
C VAL A 36 7.41 -2.79 10.56
N ASN A 37 6.37 -3.28 9.91
CA ASN A 37 5.32 -4.05 10.57
C ASN A 37 4.83 -5.09 9.58
N ASP A 38 4.89 -6.36 9.97
CA ASP A 38 4.49 -7.48 9.11
C ASP A 38 3.71 -8.47 9.95
N GLY A 39 2.41 -8.33 9.95
CA GLY A 39 1.52 -9.19 10.71
C GLY A 39 0.57 -9.97 9.82
N PRO A 40 -0.28 -10.83 10.41
CA PRO A 40 -1.20 -11.66 9.64
C PRO A 40 -2.30 -10.87 8.92
N ASP A 41 -2.57 -9.64 9.38
CA ASP A 41 -3.65 -8.82 8.82
C ASP A 41 -3.18 -7.45 8.38
N PHE A 42 -1.89 -7.17 8.46
CA PHE A 42 -1.38 -5.83 8.20
C PHE A 42 0.08 -5.86 7.77
N LEU A 43 0.40 -5.08 6.75
CA LEU A 43 1.76 -4.87 6.27
C LEU A 43 2.01 -3.36 6.23
N TYR A 44 3.16 -2.91 6.73
CA TYR A 44 3.48 -1.49 6.73
C TYR A 44 4.94 -1.28 6.36
N CYS A 45 5.17 -0.51 5.31
CA CYS A 45 6.51 -0.24 4.79
C CYS A 45 6.76 1.26 4.77
N VAL A 46 7.99 1.65 5.09
CA VAL A 46 8.38 3.05 5.22
C VAL A 46 9.61 3.34 4.36
N GLY A 47 9.61 4.45 3.67
CA GLY A 47 10.76 4.91 2.93
C GLY A 47 10.49 6.24 2.26
N ALA A 48 11.55 7.01 1.98
CA ALA A 48 11.45 8.29 1.29
C ALA A 48 10.43 9.23 1.93
N ARG A 49 10.32 9.20 3.26
CA ARG A 49 9.39 10.02 4.06
C ARG A 49 7.92 9.69 3.80
N THR A 50 7.65 8.53 3.23
CA THR A 50 6.30 8.07 2.95
C THR A 50 6.16 6.66 3.48
N ALA A 51 4.96 6.30 3.87
CA ALA A 51 4.67 4.94 4.31
C ALA A 51 3.46 4.41 3.56
N ILE A 52 3.50 3.12 3.28
CA ILE A 52 2.41 2.43 2.61
C ILE A 52 2.01 1.24 3.46
N GLY A 53 0.73 1.18 3.80
CA GLY A 53 0.17 0.07 4.53
C GLY A 53 -0.85 -0.68 3.70
N VAL A 54 -0.96 -1.97 3.96
CA VAL A 54 -1.98 -2.83 3.36
C VAL A 54 -2.63 -3.60 4.50
N ARG A 55 -3.94 -3.50 4.61
CA ARG A 55 -4.67 -4.18 5.68
C ARG A 55 -5.70 -5.14 5.11
N ARG A 56 -6.02 -6.17 5.91
CA ARG A 56 -7.07 -7.10 5.54
C ARG A 56 -8.43 -6.43 5.71
N CYS A 57 -9.32 -6.65 4.75
CA CYS A 57 -10.69 -6.15 4.87
C CYS A 57 -11.46 -6.98 5.90
N ASP A 58 -12.63 -6.47 6.29
CA ASP A 58 -13.53 -7.25 7.12
C ASP A 58 -14.02 -8.47 6.33
N PRO A 59 -14.33 -9.60 7.00
CA PRO A 59 -14.70 -10.82 6.30
C PRO A 59 -15.84 -10.68 5.29
N GLU A 60 -16.77 -9.78 5.56
CA GLU A 60 -17.92 -9.59 4.66
C GLU A 60 -17.55 -8.99 3.31
N PHE A 61 -16.35 -8.39 3.21
CA PHE A 61 -15.90 -7.77 1.96
C PHE A 61 -14.84 -8.58 1.23
N GLU A 62 -14.54 -9.78 1.71
CA GLU A 62 -13.54 -10.62 1.06
C GLU A 62 -13.94 -10.94 -0.36
N GLY A 63 -12.97 -10.85 -1.28
CA GLY A 63 -13.23 -11.13 -2.69
C GLY A 63 -13.89 -10.01 -3.45
N GLU A 64 -14.21 -8.90 -2.80
CA GLU A 64 -14.80 -7.75 -3.47
C GLU A 64 -13.81 -7.17 -4.47
N ARG A 65 -14.30 -6.82 -5.65
CA ARG A 65 -13.45 -6.29 -6.70
C ARG A 65 -13.41 -4.78 -6.68
N PHE A 66 -12.25 -4.23 -6.99
CA PHE A 66 -12.10 -2.79 -7.18
C PHE A 66 -12.88 -2.35 -8.42
N GLU A 67 -13.60 -1.25 -8.30
CA GLU A 67 -14.32 -0.66 -9.42
C GLU A 67 -13.96 0.82 -9.49
N GLN A 68 -13.12 1.18 -10.46
CA GLN A 68 -12.54 2.53 -10.52
C GLN A 68 -13.54 3.63 -10.86
N TYR A 69 -14.72 3.27 -11.33
CA TYR A 69 -15.74 4.26 -11.70
C TYR A 69 -16.71 4.53 -10.57
N ARG A 70 -16.51 3.88 -9.43
CA ARG A 70 -17.31 4.17 -8.25
C ARG A 70 -16.63 5.29 -7.47
N VAL A 71 -17.26 5.69 -6.36
CA VAL A 71 -16.70 6.74 -5.49
C VAL A 71 -15.58 6.12 -4.65
N VAL A 72 -14.40 6.00 -5.25
CA VAL A 72 -13.21 5.40 -4.63
C VAL A 72 -11.99 6.20 -5.07
N LEU A 73 -10.87 5.95 -4.41
CA LEU A 73 -9.60 6.50 -4.86
C LEU A 73 -9.24 5.83 -6.19
N HIS A 74 -9.08 6.63 -7.24
CA HIS A 74 -8.90 6.09 -8.59
C HIS A 74 -7.57 5.37 -8.76
N HIS A 75 -6.48 6.02 -8.41
CA HIS A 75 -5.16 5.38 -8.47
C HIS A 75 -4.14 6.18 -7.68
N ILE A 76 -3.02 5.52 -7.39
CA ILE A 76 -1.84 6.11 -6.78
C ILE A 76 -0.66 5.77 -7.68
N CYS A 77 0.23 6.73 -7.89
CA CYS A 77 1.38 6.54 -8.73
C CYS A 77 2.66 6.59 -7.90
N LEU A 78 3.51 5.58 -8.05
CA LEU A 78 4.82 5.56 -7.41
C LEU A 78 5.87 5.93 -8.45
N ARG A 79 6.87 6.69 -8.02
CA ARG A 79 7.93 7.11 -8.91
C ARG A 79 9.08 6.11 -8.88
N ALA A 80 9.46 5.63 -10.05
CA ALA A 80 10.62 4.77 -10.19
C ALA A 80 11.79 5.59 -10.72
N LYS A 81 13.01 5.21 -10.34
CA LYS A 81 14.22 5.89 -10.77
C LYS A 81 14.45 5.74 -12.26
N SER A 82 14.13 4.57 -12.79
CA SER A 82 14.27 4.28 -14.20
C SER A 82 13.17 3.31 -14.62
N ARG A 83 13.04 3.16 -15.91
CA ARG A 83 12.04 2.23 -16.43
C ARG A 83 12.57 0.85 -16.56
#